data_dd0aebd0da2c5bdeb4441005e4060f73
#
_entry.id   dd0aebd0da2c5bdeb4441005e4060f73
#
_cell.length_a   1.000
_cell.length_b   1.000
_cell.length_c   1.000
_cell.angle_alpha   90.00
_cell.angle_beta   90.00
_cell.angle_gamma   90.00
#
_symmetry.space_group_name_H-M   'P 1'
#
loop_
_entity.id
_entity.type
_entity.pdbx_description
1 polymer ?
#
loop_
_entity_poly.entity_id
_entity_poly.type
_entity_poly.pdbx_seq_one_letter_code
_entity_poly.pdbx_strand_id
1 'polypeptide(L)'
;MFRDKAEPVYDKNDSSKVLYYKGRMKVSADAAVIPDSAEYMTMSSFASWGVPGSLELKPEITAPGGNIYSVNGLEQGGKGYENMSGTSMAAPQIAGMSALFAQHYQAAGLSKTNRSVRHLAQSLLMSTATPAREDATHYWSVLKQGAGVANIGAAITADSYVWMADSANKGASDGKVKVELGEDAAKNGTYSFSFDLYDLSGTEQTYDLSASFFTQAMTTIGGDRYLDEATAPLVANVTYGSAASGSSVTVPANGHATVTVNIALTAEQKAALDRDYSVGAYLEGYVFAQERTSAEGVSGLSLIHISEPTRPY
;
A
#
# COMPACT_ATOMS: atom_id res chain seq x y z
N MET A 1 -9.10 16.75 -25.34
CA MET A 1 -10.28 17.64 -25.21
C MET A 1 -10.02 19.07 -25.68
N PHE A 2 -8.93 19.72 -25.31
CA PHE A 2 -8.59 21.07 -25.85
C PHE A 2 -8.14 21.03 -27.32
N ARG A 3 -7.31 20.06 -27.71
CA ARG A 3 -6.77 19.86 -29.06
C ARG A 3 -7.86 19.68 -30.13
N ASP A 4 -8.94 19.01 -29.80
CA ASP A 4 -10.03 18.66 -30.75
C ASP A 4 -10.93 19.85 -31.10
N LYS A 5 -10.82 20.94 -30.34
CA LYS A 5 -11.61 22.18 -30.52
C LYS A 5 -10.76 23.42 -30.77
N ALA A 6 -9.46 23.26 -30.90
CA ALA A 6 -8.52 24.34 -31.13
C ALA A 6 -8.05 24.36 -32.60
N GLU A 7 -7.87 25.54 -33.16
CA GLU A 7 -7.37 25.72 -34.51
C GLU A 7 -5.84 25.59 -34.55
N PRO A 8 -5.26 24.73 -35.39
CA PRO A 8 -3.82 24.64 -35.53
C PRO A 8 -3.29 25.89 -36.27
N VAL A 9 -2.19 26.45 -35.76
CA VAL A 9 -1.44 27.51 -36.41
C VAL A 9 -0.16 26.92 -36.99
N TYR A 10 0.00 27.02 -38.29
CA TYR A 10 1.09 26.42 -39.04
C TYR A 10 2.29 27.35 -39.20
N ASP A 11 3.45 26.80 -39.46
CA ASP A 11 4.65 27.53 -39.84
C ASP A 11 4.40 28.23 -41.20
N LYS A 12 4.81 29.49 -41.31
CA LYS A 12 4.63 30.29 -42.56
C LYS A 12 5.41 29.71 -43.74
N ASN A 13 6.48 28.99 -43.48
CA ASN A 13 7.37 28.42 -44.51
C ASN A 13 7.15 26.91 -44.70
N ASP A 14 6.37 26.27 -43.83
CA ASP A 14 6.06 24.84 -43.87
C ASP A 14 4.63 24.61 -43.39
N SER A 15 3.69 24.47 -44.30
CA SER A 15 2.27 24.26 -44.00
C SER A 15 1.97 22.88 -43.43
N SER A 16 2.92 21.97 -43.36
CA SER A 16 2.77 20.67 -42.71
C SER A 16 3.13 20.71 -41.21
N LYS A 17 3.84 21.75 -40.77
CA LYS A 17 4.34 21.91 -39.42
C LYS A 17 3.42 22.78 -38.57
N VAL A 18 2.74 22.16 -37.60
CA VAL A 18 1.95 22.90 -36.62
C VAL A 18 2.88 23.51 -35.55
N LEU A 19 2.82 24.84 -35.40
CA LEU A 19 3.60 25.56 -34.39
C LEU A 19 2.92 25.55 -33.02
N TYR A 20 1.62 25.81 -33.00
CA TYR A 20 0.81 25.79 -31.78
C TYR A 20 -0.68 25.68 -32.13
N TYR A 21 -1.50 25.46 -31.13
CA TYR A 21 -2.96 25.44 -31.26
C TYR A 21 -3.56 26.70 -30.64
N LYS A 22 -4.46 27.37 -31.34
CA LYS A 22 -5.18 28.56 -30.88
C LYS A 22 -6.63 28.20 -30.60
N GLY A 23 -7.10 28.55 -29.42
CA GLY A 23 -8.49 28.33 -29.00
C GLY A 23 -8.99 29.43 -28.08
N ARG A 24 -10.29 29.49 -27.90
CA ARG A 24 -10.92 30.36 -26.90
C ARG A 24 -11.30 29.54 -25.70
N MET A 25 -10.93 29.99 -24.50
CA MET A 25 -11.35 29.43 -23.24
C MET A 25 -12.29 30.42 -22.54
N LYS A 26 -13.45 29.97 -22.15
CA LYS A 26 -14.36 30.73 -21.28
C LYS A 26 -14.20 30.19 -19.87
N VAL A 27 -13.77 31.04 -18.96
CA VAL A 27 -13.79 30.74 -17.53
C VAL A 27 -15.16 31.20 -17.02
N SER A 28 -15.96 30.28 -16.51
CA SER A 28 -17.21 30.59 -15.83
C SER A 28 -16.92 31.01 -14.38
N ALA A 29 -17.69 31.95 -13.87
CA ALA A 29 -17.66 32.27 -12.45
C ALA A 29 -18.41 31.23 -11.60
N ASP A 30 -19.13 30.32 -12.26
CA ASP A 30 -19.86 29.24 -11.59
C ASP A 30 -18.86 28.15 -11.16
N ALA A 31 -18.84 27.78 -9.90
CA ALA A 31 -18.09 26.65 -9.43
C ALA A 31 -18.73 25.35 -9.97
N ALA A 32 -17.96 24.57 -10.72
CA ALA A 32 -18.35 23.23 -11.10
C ALA A 32 -17.84 22.25 -10.03
N VAL A 33 -18.74 21.58 -9.34
CA VAL A 33 -18.37 20.40 -8.53
C VAL A 33 -18.15 19.26 -9.52
N ILE A 34 -16.90 18.82 -9.66
CA ILE A 34 -16.58 17.59 -10.36
C ILE A 34 -16.55 16.51 -9.29
N PRO A 35 -17.56 15.63 -9.21
CA PRO A 35 -17.49 14.52 -8.28
C PRO A 35 -16.30 13.63 -8.69
N ASP A 36 -15.53 13.22 -7.72
CA ASP A 36 -14.56 12.14 -7.91
C ASP A 36 -15.37 10.86 -8.13
N SER A 37 -15.41 10.40 -9.37
CA SER A 37 -16.09 9.18 -9.77
C SER A 37 -15.15 7.98 -9.86
N ALA A 38 -13.91 8.13 -9.37
CA ALA A 38 -12.96 7.03 -9.38
C ALA A 38 -13.45 5.93 -8.42
N GLU A 39 -13.77 4.78 -8.98
CA GLU A 39 -14.13 3.58 -8.23
C GLU A 39 -12.96 3.08 -7.36
N TYR A 40 -11.73 3.44 -7.77
CA TYR A 40 -10.50 3.04 -7.12
C TYR A 40 -9.65 4.26 -6.74
N MET A 41 -8.97 4.15 -5.60
CA MET A 41 -8.04 5.19 -5.17
C MET A 41 -6.80 5.20 -6.07
N THR A 42 -6.52 6.34 -6.70
CA THR A 42 -5.36 6.51 -7.57
C THR A 42 -4.15 7.01 -6.78
N MET A 43 -2.97 6.45 -7.09
CA MET A 43 -1.71 6.95 -6.56
C MET A 43 -1.27 8.19 -7.35
N SER A 44 -0.90 9.25 -6.64
CA SER A 44 -0.36 10.46 -7.27
C SER A 44 0.96 10.18 -7.96
N SER A 45 1.20 10.82 -9.12
CA SER A 45 2.45 10.68 -9.87
C SER A 45 3.70 11.14 -9.09
N PHE A 46 3.52 12.02 -8.11
CA PHE A 46 4.59 12.49 -7.23
C PHE A 46 4.82 11.61 -6.00
N ALA A 47 4.04 10.54 -5.81
CA ALA A 47 4.29 9.59 -4.72
C ALA A 47 5.69 8.97 -4.87
N SER A 48 6.46 8.95 -3.78
CA SER A 48 7.80 8.41 -3.80
C SER A 48 7.79 6.89 -3.99
N TRP A 49 8.75 6.40 -4.75
CA TRP A 49 9.03 4.97 -4.89
C TRP A 49 10.08 4.52 -3.87
N GLY A 50 9.88 3.41 -3.20
CA GLY A 50 10.94 2.59 -2.62
C GLY A 50 11.60 1.77 -3.74
N VAL A 51 12.77 1.24 -3.61
CA VAL A 51 13.56 0.97 -2.43
C VAL A 51 14.64 2.06 -2.32
N PRO A 52 14.89 2.64 -1.13
CA PRO A 52 16.01 3.56 -0.96
C PRO A 52 17.36 2.81 -1.07
N GLY A 53 18.48 3.54 -1.09
CA GLY A 53 19.81 2.95 -1.16
C GLY A 53 20.15 1.97 -0.03
N SER A 54 19.39 1.98 1.09
CA SER A 54 19.48 0.99 2.17
C SER A 54 18.84 -0.37 1.82
N LEU A 55 18.12 -0.45 0.72
CA LEU A 55 17.28 -1.60 0.30
C LEU A 55 16.16 -1.95 1.31
N GLU A 56 15.81 -1.04 2.21
CA GLU A 56 14.65 -1.20 3.10
C GLU A 56 13.36 -1.08 2.30
N LEU A 57 12.37 -1.88 2.65
CA LEU A 57 11.02 -1.76 2.10
C LEU A 57 10.37 -0.44 2.56
N LYS A 58 10.15 0.46 1.61
CA LYS A 58 9.53 1.78 1.77
C LYS A 58 8.56 2.04 0.60
N PRO A 59 7.56 2.94 0.77
CA PRO A 59 7.13 3.59 2.01
C PRO A 59 6.46 2.58 2.97
N GLU A 60 6.19 2.98 4.21
CA GLU A 60 5.44 2.15 5.16
C GLU A 60 3.92 2.24 4.93
N ILE A 61 3.42 3.44 4.62
CA ILE A 61 1.98 3.71 4.58
C ILE A 61 1.67 4.90 3.66
N THR A 62 0.46 4.96 3.18
CA THR A 62 -0.05 6.03 2.33
C THR A 62 -1.14 6.84 3.03
N ALA A 63 -1.21 8.13 2.73
CA ALA A 63 -2.32 9.02 3.08
C ALA A 63 -2.65 9.95 1.91
N PRO A 64 -3.87 10.53 1.86
CA PRO A 64 -4.22 11.50 0.83
C PRO A 64 -3.25 12.68 0.77
N GLY A 65 -2.74 12.98 -0.42
CA GLY A 65 -1.77 14.06 -0.64
C GLY A 65 -2.06 14.88 -1.89
N GLY A 66 -3.04 14.48 -2.71
CA GLY A 66 -3.45 15.18 -3.92
C GLY A 66 -4.66 16.07 -3.70
N ASN A 67 -4.59 17.33 -4.17
CA ASN A 67 -5.68 18.30 -4.09
C ASN A 67 -6.26 18.50 -2.68
N ILE A 68 -5.39 18.62 -1.70
CA ILE A 68 -5.79 18.80 -0.30
C ILE A 68 -6.16 20.26 -0.04
N TYR A 69 -7.45 20.50 0.20
CA TYR A 69 -7.96 21.81 0.58
C TYR A 69 -7.83 22.00 2.09
N SER A 70 -7.00 22.93 2.52
CA SER A 70 -6.73 23.16 3.93
C SER A 70 -6.41 24.61 4.23
N VAL A 71 -6.25 24.93 5.51
CA VAL A 71 -5.91 26.28 5.98
C VAL A 71 -4.54 26.70 5.46
N ASN A 72 -4.46 27.92 4.94
CA ASN A 72 -3.21 28.59 4.65
C ASN A 72 -2.93 29.67 5.73
N GLY A 73 -2.11 29.31 6.70
CA GLY A 73 -1.75 30.22 7.81
C GLY A 73 -0.82 31.37 7.39
N LEU A 74 -0.30 31.35 6.15
CA LEU A 74 0.59 32.39 5.62
C LEU A 74 -0.19 33.56 5.00
N GLU A 75 -1.48 33.41 4.73
CA GLU A 75 -2.30 34.54 4.26
C GLU A 75 -2.57 35.56 5.34
N GLN A 76 -2.74 36.82 4.93
CA GLN A 76 -3.01 37.91 5.84
C GLN A 76 -4.20 37.62 6.74
N GLY A 77 -3.96 37.66 8.05
CA GLY A 77 -4.98 37.41 9.08
C GLY A 77 -5.23 35.94 9.40
N GLY A 78 -4.49 34.98 8.82
CA GLY A 78 -4.57 33.55 9.15
C GLY A 78 -5.92 32.91 8.81
N LYS A 79 -6.68 33.47 7.86
CA LYS A 79 -8.03 33.02 7.47
C LYS A 79 -8.09 32.44 6.05
N GLY A 80 -6.94 32.32 5.40
CA GLY A 80 -6.86 31.76 4.06
C GLY A 80 -7.02 30.26 4.03
N TYR A 81 -7.50 29.80 2.89
CA TYR A 81 -7.54 28.36 2.51
C TYR A 81 -6.98 28.23 1.11
N GLU A 82 -6.28 27.15 0.86
CA GLU A 82 -5.81 26.84 -0.49
C GLU A 82 -5.76 25.35 -0.76
N ASN A 83 -5.65 25.01 -2.02
CA ASN A 83 -5.47 23.65 -2.50
C ASN A 83 -3.98 23.38 -2.74
N MET A 84 -3.43 22.38 -2.07
CA MET A 84 -2.04 21.95 -2.26
C MET A 84 -1.97 20.46 -2.54
N SER A 85 -0.96 20.05 -3.29
CA SER A 85 -0.66 18.64 -3.54
C SER A 85 0.79 18.35 -3.21
N GLY A 86 1.03 17.21 -2.59
CA GLY A 86 2.36 16.73 -2.25
C GLY A 86 2.33 15.70 -1.12
N THR A 87 3.42 14.97 -0.99
CA THR A 87 3.67 14.10 0.18
C THR A 87 3.74 14.91 1.48
N SER A 88 4.04 16.22 1.37
CA SER A 88 3.98 17.18 2.48
C SER A 88 2.56 17.39 3.02
N MET A 89 1.50 17.05 2.26
CA MET A 89 0.10 17.10 2.69
C MET A 89 -0.34 15.74 3.25
N ALA A 90 0.27 14.65 2.80
CA ALA A 90 0.02 13.31 3.32
C ALA A 90 0.64 13.08 4.72
N ALA A 91 1.90 13.47 4.91
CA ALA A 91 2.64 13.24 6.15
C ALA A 91 1.94 13.82 7.42
N PRO A 92 1.42 15.06 7.44
CA PRO A 92 0.72 15.58 8.60
C PRO A 92 -0.60 14.86 8.90
N GLN A 93 -1.23 14.21 7.93
CA GLN A 93 -2.41 13.37 8.20
C GLN A 93 -2.02 12.15 9.03
N ILE A 94 -0.92 11.47 8.69
CA ILE A 94 -0.40 10.36 9.49
C ILE A 94 0.02 10.85 10.89
N ALA A 95 0.62 12.03 11.00
CA ALA A 95 0.94 12.63 12.30
C ALA A 95 -0.33 12.90 13.14
N GLY A 96 -1.38 13.43 12.52
CA GLY A 96 -2.69 13.63 13.18
C GLY A 96 -3.33 12.31 13.60
N MET A 97 -3.33 11.29 12.74
CA MET A 97 -3.82 9.95 13.08
C MET A 97 -3.02 9.35 14.25
N SER A 98 -1.70 9.53 14.26
CA SER A 98 -0.84 9.06 15.35
C SER A 98 -1.16 9.76 16.68
N ALA A 99 -1.49 11.04 16.66
CA ALA A 99 -1.92 11.78 17.86
C ALA A 99 -3.28 11.27 18.38
N LEU A 100 -4.25 11.04 17.49
CA LEU A 100 -5.54 10.45 17.86
C LEU A 100 -5.36 9.03 18.41
N PHE A 101 -4.48 8.24 17.80
CA PHE A 101 -4.15 6.92 18.33
C PHE A 101 -3.51 7.01 19.72
N ALA A 102 -2.61 7.95 19.97
CA ALA A 102 -2.00 8.14 21.28
C ALA A 102 -3.03 8.49 22.36
N GLN A 103 -4.04 9.28 22.01
CA GLN A 103 -5.19 9.56 22.90
C GLN A 103 -5.99 8.28 23.18
N HIS A 104 -6.32 7.51 22.14
CA HIS A 104 -7.02 6.24 22.25
C HIS A 104 -6.22 5.22 23.10
N TYR A 105 -4.91 5.12 22.87
CA TYR A 105 -4.02 4.24 23.64
C TYR A 105 -4.14 4.45 25.15
N GLN A 106 -4.21 5.71 25.59
CA GLN A 106 -4.39 6.04 27.00
C GLN A 106 -5.81 5.71 27.47
N ALA A 107 -6.82 6.10 26.72
CA ALA A 107 -8.23 5.92 27.07
C ALA A 107 -8.64 4.43 27.16
N ALA A 108 -8.14 3.60 26.25
CA ALA A 108 -8.44 2.17 26.21
C ALA A 108 -7.50 1.32 27.08
N GLY A 109 -6.54 1.92 27.77
CA GLY A 109 -5.60 1.21 28.64
C GLY A 109 -4.71 0.22 27.88
N LEU A 110 -4.31 0.53 26.65
CA LEU A 110 -3.54 -0.36 25.79
C LEU A 110 -2.10 -0.58 26.27
N SER A 111 -1.64 0.11 27.30
CA SER A 111 -0.38 -0.19 27.99
C SER A 111 -0.31 -1.63 28.53
N LYS A 112 -1.47 -2.28 28.76
CA LYS A 112 -1.57 -3.69 29.11
C LYS A 112 -0.96 -4.64 28.09
N THR A 113 -0.78 -4.21 26.84
CA THR A 113 -0.16 -4.99 25.77
C THR A 113 1.37 -5.10 25.91
N ASN A 114 2.00 -4.35 26.82
CA ASN A 114 3.45 -4.17 26.94
C ASN A 114 4.12 -3.64 25.66
N ARG A 115 3.35 -3.04 24.75
CA ARG A 115 3.84 -2.35 23.56
C ARG A 115 3.85 -0.85 23.81
N SER A 116 4.86 -0.14 23.31
CA SER A 116 4.84 1.33 23.36
C SER A 116 3.73 1.88 22.45
N VAL A 117 3.25 3.08 22.77
CA VAL A 117 2.26 3.77 21.93
C VAL A 117 2.72 3.87 20.47
N ARG A 118 4.01 4.14 20.24
CA ARG A 118 4.59 4.21 18.89
C ARG A 118 4.51 2.88 18.16
N HIS A 119 4.93 1.79 18.80
CA HIS A 119 4.95 0.46 18.20
C HIS A 119 3.54 -0.03 17.87
N LEU A 120 2.59 0.19 18.79
CA LEU A 120 1.21 -0.22 18.56
C LEU A 120 0.51 0.66 17.51
N ALA A 121 0.81 1.97 17.47
CA ALA A 121 0.33 2.86 16.41
C ALA A 121 0.82 2.41 15.03
N GLN A 122 2.10 2.10 14.89
CA GLN A 122 2.67 1.59 13.64
C GLN A 122 2.00 0.26 13.24
N SER A 123 1.89 -0.68 14.17
CA SER A 123 1.24 -1.96 13.91
C SER A 123 -0.20 -1.77 13.43
N LEU A 124 -1.02 -1.04 14.17
CA LEU A 124 -2.44 -0.90 13.86
C LEU A 124 -2.71 -0.03 12.63
N LEU A 125 -2.02 1.10 12.47
CA LEU A 125 -2.18 1.94 11.27
C LEU A 125 -1.77 1.22 10.00
N MET A 126 -0.72 0.38 10.04
CA MET A 126 -0.29 -0.41 8.88
C MET A 126 -1.19 -1.61 8.64
N SER A 127 -1.52 -2.40 9.69
CA SER A 127 -2.33 -3.61 9.52
C SER A 127 -3.80 -3.35 9.16
N THR A 128 -4.33 -2.17 9.46
CA THR A 128 -5.70 -1.78 9.11
C THR A 128 -5.77 -0.84 7.90
N ALA A 129 -4.63 -0.55 7.27
CA ALA A 129 -4.59 0.21 6.04
C ALA A 129 -5.26 -0.56 4.89
N THR A 130 -5.86 0.16 3.96
CA THR A 130 -6.49 -0.43 2.79
C THR A 130 -5.57 -0.30 1.58
N PRO A 131 -5.03 -1.39 1.03
CA PRO A 131 -4.22 -1.33 -0.18
C PRO A 131 -5.01 -0.72 -1.33
N ALA A 132 -4.48 0.36 -1.91
CA ALA A 132 -5.07 1.02 -3.07
C ALA A 132 -4.93 0.13 -4.31
N ARG A 133 -5.94 0.16 -5.16
CA ARG A 133 -6.00 -0.61 -6.40
C ARG A 133 -5.96 0.33 -7.59
N GLU A 134 -5.34 -0.12 -8.66
CA GLU A 134 -5.40 0.54 -9.96
C GLU A 134 -6.72 0.25 -10.66
N ASP A 135 -7.19 -1.00 -10.52
CA ASP A 135 -8.46 -1.50 -11.04
C ASP A 135 -9.02 -2.64 -10.16
N ALA A 136 -10.04 -3.35 -10.64
CA ALA A 136 -10.68 -4.45 -9.92
C ALA A 136 -9.74 -5.60 -9.56
N THR A 137 -8.64 -5.77 -10.31
CA THR A 137 -7.76 -6.94 -10.24
C THR A 137 -6.33 -6.62 -9.82
N HIS A 138 -5.89 -5.36 -9.98
CA HIS A 138 -4.51 -4.95 -9.76
C HIS A 138 -4.39 -3.99 -8.60
N TYR A 139 -3.48 -4.31 -7.68
CA TYR A 139 -3.03 -3.38 -6.66
C TYR A 139 -1.94 -2.47 -7.23
N TRP A 140 -1.84 -1.25 -6.73
CA TRP A 140 -0.63 -0.47 -6.91
C TRP A 140 0.55 -1.18 -6.25
N SER A 141 1.76 -0.98 -6.80
CA SER A 141 2.99 -1.55 -6.24
C SER A 141 3.14 -1.22 -4.75
N VAL A 142 3.54 -2.22 -3.97
CA VAL A 142 3.90 -2.06 -2.55
C VAL A 142 5.00 -1.02 -2.39
N LEU A 143 5.95 -0.95 -3.34
CA LEU A 143 7.03 0.03 -3.35
C LEU A 143 6.55 1.47 -3.56
N LYS A 144 5.29 1.67 -3.94
CA LYS A 144 4.66 2.98 -4.12
C LYS A 144 3.69 3.34 -3.00
N GLN A 145 3.02 2.36 -2.40
CA GLN A 145 1.97 2.62 -1.41
C GLN A 145 2.24 2.07 0.00
N GLY A 146 3.20 1.16 0.16
CA GLY A 146 3.41 0.45 1.43
C GLY A 146 2.21 -0.41 1.80
N ALA A 147 1.77 -0.35 3.05
CA ALA A 147 0.60 -1.08 3.56
C ALA A 147 -0.73 -0.63 2.94
N GLY A 148 -0.75 0.52 2.27
CA GLY A 148 -1.96 1.11 1.70
C GLY A 148 -2.39 2.38 2.40
N VAL A 149 -3.61 2.81 2.16
CA VAL A 149 -4.17 4.06 2.70
C VAL A 149 -4.58 3.87 4.16
N ALA A 150 -4.01 4.71 5.02
CA ALA A 150 -4.25 4.68 6.46
C ALA A 150 -5.72 4.98 6.81
N ASN A 151 -6.25 4.24 7.80
CA ASN A 151 -7.59 4.43 8.33
C ASN A 151 -7.56 4.44 9.86
N ILE A 152 -7.60 5.63 10.45
CA ILE A 152 -7.58 5.78 11.92
C ILE A 152 -8.82 5.16 12.58
N GLY A 153 -9.98 5.22 11.94
CA GLY A 153 -11.20 4.59 12.45
C GLY A 153 -11.00 3.08 12.62
N ALA A 154 -10.52 2.41 11.58
CA ALA A 154 -10.20 0.98 11.64
C ALA A 154 -9.11 0.67 12.69
N ALA A 155 -8.08 1.50 12.79
CA ALA A 155 -6.99 1.29 13.74
C ALA A 155 -7.40 1.36 15.21
N ILE A 156 -8.38 2.21 15.57
CA ILE A 156 -8.86 2.35 16.96
C ILE A 156 -10.01 1.41 17.32
N THR A 157 -10.61 0.75 16.33
CA THR A 157 -11.70 -0.23 16.53
C THR A 157 -11.28 -1.66 16.26
N ALA A 158 -10.00 -1.89 15.95
CA ALA A 158 -9.50 -3.23 15.68
C ALA A 158 -9.51 -4.12 16.94
N ASP A 159 -10.03 -5.33 16.79
CA ASP A 159 -10.11 -6.32 17.85
C ASP A 159 -8.81 -7.13 18.03
N SER A 160 -7.88 -6.99 17.11
CA SER A 160 -6.55 -7.60 17.15
C SER A 160 -5.49 -6.71 16.50
N TYR A 161 -4.23 -6.97 16.81
CA TYR A 161 -3.09 -6.34 16.13
C TYR A 161 -2.07 -7.38 15.67
N VAL A 162 -1.34 -7.02 14.63
CA VAL A 162 -0.27 -7.86 14.09
C VAL A 162 1.05 -7.51 14.75
N TRP A 163 1.85 -8.52 15.02
CA TRP A 163 3.22 -8.33 15.46
C TRP A 163 4.18 -9.17 14.63
N MET A 164 5.18 -8.50 14.07
CA MET A 164 6.23 -9.18 13.32
C MET A 164 7.38 -9.59 14.23
N ALA A 165 7.90 -10.80 14.03
CA ALA A 165 9.14 -11.21 14.70
C ALA A 165 10.33 -10.39 14.18
N ASP A 166 11.33 -10.18 15.02
CA ASP A 166 12.54 -9.38 14.69
C ASP A 166 13.27 -9.88 13.45
N SER A 167 13.24 -11.20 13.22
CA SER A 167 13.86 -11.83 12.05
C SER A 167 13.21 -11.44 10.72
N ALA A 168 11.91 -11.08 10.73
CA ALA A 168 11.18 -10.67 9.53
C ALA A 168 11.52 -9.24 9.08
N ASN A 169 12.07 -8.42 9.97
CA ASN A 169 12.39 -7.00 9.73
C ASN A 169 13.88 -6.69 9.93
N LYS A 170 14.78 -7.66 9.71
CA LYS A 170 16.25 -7.50 9.85
C LYS A 170 16.68 -6.83 11.17
N GLY A 171 15.99 -7.15 12.26
CA GLY A 171 16.33 -6.68 13.61
C GLY A 171 15.58 -5.42 14.07
N ALA A 172 14.52 -5.01 13.41
CA ALA A 172 13.71 -3.88 13.84
C ALA A 172 12.36 -4.34 14.40
N SER A 173 12.29 -4.69 15.68
CA SER A 173 11.01 -4.89 16.38
C SER A 173 10.37 -3.54 16.75
N ASP A 174 10.03 -2.77 15.74
CA ASP A 174 9.53 -1.41 15.90
C ASP A 174 8.01 -1.27 15.67
N GLY A 175 7.30 -2.39 15.57
CA GLY A 175 5.87 -2.46 15.33
C GLY A 175 5.47 -2.30 13.86
N LYS A 176 6.42 -2.19 12.94
CA LYS A 176 6.11 -2.15 11.50
C LYS A 176 5.65 -3.52 11.01
N VAL A 177 4.54 -3.51 10.29
CA VAL A 177 3.92 -4.73 9.74
C VAL A 177 4.36 -4.89 8.29
N LYS A 178 5.60 -5.33 8.10
CA LYS A 178 6.20 -5.57 6.79
C LYS A 178 7.17 -6.76 6.85
N VAL A 179 7.42 -7.38 5.71
CA VAL A 179 8.38 -8.47 5.56
C VAL A 179 9.36 -8.13 4.44
N GLU A 180 10.63 -8.26 4.75
CA GLU A 180 11.71 -8.19 3.77
C GLU A 180 12.29 -9.61 3.64
N LEU A 181 11.86 -10.34 2.60
CA LEU A 181 12.25 -11.74 2.42
C LEU A 181 13.74 -11.92 2.10
N GLY A 182 14.39 -10.87 1.60
CA GLY A 182 15.78 -10.89 1.18
C GLY A 182 15.93 -11.19 -0.32
N GLU A 183 17.07 -11.68 -0.77
CA GLU A 183 17.38 -11.96 -2.18
C GLU A 183 17.32 -13.48 -2.46
N ASP A 184 16.56 -13.90 -3.45
CA ASP A 184 16.53 -15.28 -3.93
C ASP A 184 17.51 -15.49 -5.09
N ALA A 185 18.81 -15.37 -4.80
CA ALA A 185 19.86 -15.54 -5.80
C ALA A 185 19.86 -16.93 -6.48
N ALA A 186 19.35 -17.95 -5.78
CA ALA A 186 19.23 -19.30 -6.31
C ALA A 186 17.95 -19.53 -7.13
N LYS A 187 17.08 -18.53 -7.20
CA LYS A 187 15.80 -18.58 -7.93
C LYS A 187 14.92 -19.76 -7.54
N ASN A 188 14.92 -20.09 -6.24
CA ASN A 188 14.09 -21.18 -5.71
C ASN A 188 12.60 -20.86 -5.85
N GLY A 189 12.22 -19.59 -5.72
CA GLY A 189 10.85 -19.13 -5.76
C GLY A 189 10.03 -19.63 -4.55
N THR A 190 10.71 -19.91 -3.42
CA THR A 190 10.07 -20.40 -2.20
C THR A 190 10.46 -19.50 -1.03
N TYR A 191 9.46 -19.03 -0.29
CA TYR A 191 9.65 -18.08 0.80
C TYR A 191 8.80 -18.49 2.00
N SER A 192 9.27 -18.16 3.20
CA SER A 192 8.53 -18.42 4.42
C SER A 192 8.79 -17.33 5.44
N PHE A 193 7.74 -16.92 6.16
CA PHE A 193 7.82 -16.00 7.27
C PHE A 193 6.69 -16.25 8.25
N SER A 194 6.81 -15.69 9.47
CA SER A 194 5.78 -15.83 10.51
C SER A 194 5.44 -14.47 11.09
N PHE A 195 4.20 -14.35 11.55
CA PHE A 195 3.69 -13.22 12.31
C PHE A 195 2.74 -13.71 13.41
N ASP A 196 2.54 -12.85 14.39
CA ASP A 196 1.59 -13.09 15.48
C ASP A 196 0.37 -12.19 15.34
N LEU A 197 -0.80 -12.74 15.62
CA LEU A 197 -2.05 -12.00 15.82
C LEU A 197 -2.34 -11.99 17.32
N TYR A 198 -2.39 -10.80 17.92
CA TYR A 198 -2.69 -10.60 19.34
C TYR A 198 -4.10 -10.05 19.51
N ASP A 199 -4.86 -10.63 20.44
CA ASP A 199 -6.19 -10.14 20.81
C ASP A 199 -6.10 -8.83 21.60
N LEU A 200 -7.02 -7.90 21.27
CA LEU A 200 -7.27 -6.64 21.99
C LEU A 200 -8.66 -6.58 22.63
N SER A 201 -9.61 -7.37 22.10
CA SER A 201 -11.03 -7.33 22.48
C SER A 201 -11.31 -8.05 23.79
N GLY A 202 -10.46 -8.99 24.19
CA GLY A 202 -10.70 -9.91 25.30
C GLY A 202 -11.65 -11.07 24.98
N THR A 203 -11.96 -11.28 23.68
CA THR A 203 -12.79 -12.37 23.18
C THR A 203 -12.07 -13.14 22.09
N GLU A 204 -12.39 -14.43 21.94
CA GLU A 204 -11.83 -15.24 20.87
C GLU A 204 -12.27 -14.73 19.50
N GLN A 205 -11.33 -14.60 18.57
CA GLN A 205 -11.56 -14.13 17.20
C GLN A 205 -11.09 -15.16 16.19
N THR A 206 -11.81 -15.33 15.10
CA THR A 206 -11.38 -16.19 13.98
C THR A 206 -11.21 -15.38 12.72
N TYR A 207 -10.09 -15.57 12.03
CA TYR A 207 -9.72 -14.89 10.80
C TYR A 207 -9.60 -15.87 9.65
N ASP A 208 -10.09 -15.48 8.47
CA ASP A 208 -9.80 -16.12 7.20
C ASP A 208 -8.57 -15.50 6.58
N LEU A 209 -7.61 -16.32 6.17
CA LEU A 209 -6.33 -15.93 5.60
C LEU A 209 -6.38 -16.02 4.09
N SER A 210 -5.90 -14.98 3.43
CA SER A 210 -5.71 -14.97 1.97
C SER A 210 -4.44 -14.19 1.63
N ALA A 211 -3.97 -14.34 0.39
CA ALA A 211 -2.79 -13.62 -0.08
C ALA A 211 -2.93 -13.24 -1.56
N SER A 212 -2.29 -12.13 -1.93
CA SER A 212 -2.20 -11.67 -3.31
C SER A 212 -0.76 -11.28 -3.60
N PHE A 213 -0.17 -11.85 -4.65
CA PHE A 213 1.20 -11.58 -5.06
C PHE A 213 1.24 -11.00 -6.46
N PHE A 214 2.20 -10.14 -6.70
CA PHE A 214 2.40 -9.46 -7.97
C PHE A 214 3.86 -9.00 -8.13
N THR A 215 4.19 -8.56 -9.31
CA THR A 215 5.43 -7.86 -9.65
C THR A 215 5.09 -6.62 -10.46
N GLN A 216 6.05 -5.78 -10.77
CA GLN A 216 5.85 -4.70 -11.74
C GLN A 216 5.56 -5.28 -13.13
N ALA A 217 4.60 -4.71 -13.83
CA ALA A 217 4.32 -5.07 -15.22
C ALA A 217 5.46 -4.63 -16.15
N MET A 218 5.48 -5.20 -17.36
CA MET A 218 6.40 -4.82 -18.42
C MET A 218 5.63 -4.17 -19.56
N THR A 219 6.12 -3.02 -20.03
CA THR A 219 5.62 -2.35 -21.23
C THR A 219 6.67 -2.32 -22.33
N THR A 220 6.25 -2.21 -23.59
CA THR A 220 7.16 -2.13 -24.73
C THR A 220 6.96 -0.79 -25.44
N ILE A 221 8.03 0.00 -25.54
CA ILE A 221 8.03 1.30 -26.21
C ILE A 221 9.14 1.31 -27.26
N GLY A 222 8.78 1.49 -28.54
CA GLY A 222 9.75 1.54 -29.63
C GLY A 222 10.51 0.24 -29.89
N GLY A 223 10.06 -0.89 -29.34
CA GLY A 223 10.73 -2.19 -29.42
C GLY A 223 11.54 -2.56 -28.19
N ASP A 224 11.81 -1.63 -27.30
CA ASP A 224 12.49 -1.84 -26.02
C ASP A 224 11.49 -2.10 -24.89
N ARG A 225 11.90 -2.91 -23.91
CA ARG A 225 11.07 -3.30 -22.78
C ARG A 225 11.44 -2.49 -21.54
N TYR A 226 10.42 -2.00 -20.85
CA TYR A 226 10.54 -1.17 -19.64
C TYR A 226 9.65 -1.71 -18.53
N LEU A 227 10.06 -1.51 -17.28
CA LEU A 227 9.16 -1.71 -16.13
C LEU A 227 8.08 -0.62 -16.15
N ASP A 228 6.83 -1.03 -15.97
CA ASP A 228 5.69 -0.15 -15.87
C ASP A 228 5.42 0.23 -14.40
N GLU A 229 4.65 1.29 -14.16
CA GLU A 229 4.10 1.59 -12.84
C GLU A 229 3.00 0.61 -12.42
N ALA A 230 2.32 0.00 -13.38
CA ALA A 230 1.32 -1.03 -13.18
C ALA A 230 1.93 -2.32 -12.60
N THR A 231 1.09 -3.15 -12.00
CA THR A 231 1.50 -4.45 -11.51
C THR A 231 0.96 -5.59 -12.37
N ALA A 232 1.66 -6.71 -12.34
CA ALA A 232 1.25 -7.96 -12.98
C ALA A 232 1.08 -9.05 -11.90
N PRO A 233 -0.06 -9.75 -11.86
CA PRO A 233 -0.29 -10.82 -10.88
C PRO A 233 0.74 -11.95 -10.99
N LEU A 234 1.16 -12.46 -9.83
CA LEU A 234 1.99 -13.65 -9.73
C LEU A 234 1.19 -14.82 -9.16
N VAL A 235 1.34 -15.97 -9.78
CA VAL A 235 0.68 -17.21 -9.33
C VAL A 235 1.64 -17.97 -8.41
N ALA A 236 1.22 -18.14 -7.15
CA ALA A 236 1.95 -18.89 -6.15
C ALA A 236 1.03 -19.84 -5.39
N ASN A 237 1.58 -20.99 -4.99
CA ASN A 237 0.93 -21.83 -3.99
C ASN A 237 1.22 -21.27 -2.62
N VAL A 238 0.16 -20.98 -1.85
CA VAL A 238 0.27 -20.44 -0.50
C VAL A 238 -0.30 -21.43 0.49
N THR A 239 0.47 -21.72 1.54
CA THR A 239 0.01 -22.52 2.65
C THR A 239 0.28 -21.81 3.97
N TYR A 240 -0.59 -22.04 4.93
CA TYR A 240 -0.51 -21.46 6.25
C TYR A 240 -0.25 -22.56 7.26
N GLY A 241 0.61 -22.30 8.24
CA GLY A 241 1.01 -23.25 9.27
C GLY A 241 0.98 -22.64 10.67
N SER A 242 1.60 -23.32 11.60
CA SER A 242 1.61 -23.02 13.05
C SER A 242 0.20 -23.09 13.62
N ALA A 243 -0.38 -21.99 14.13
CA ALA A 243 -1.74 -21.97 14.66
C ALA A 243 -2.84 -21.99 13.59
N ALA A 244 -2.48 -21.81 12.30
CA ALA A 244 -3.48 -21.82 11.22
C ALA A 244 -3.95 -23.23 10.90
N SER A 245 -5.26 -23.38 10.65
CA SER A 245 -5.89 -24.60 10.17
C SER A 245 -6.45 -24.37 8.77
N GLY A 246 -5.77 -24.90 7.74
CA GLY A 246 -6.04 -24.56 6.36
C GLY A 246 -5.78 -23.07 6.10
N SER A 247 -6.80 -22.32 5.69
CA SER A 247 -6.75 -20.87 5.51
C SER A 247 -7.44 -20.08 6.63
N SER A 248 -7.48 -20.61 7.85
CA SER A 248 -8.14 -19.98 8.98
C SER A 248 -7.26 -20.04 10.23
N VAL A 249 -7.33 -19.00 11.05
CA VAL A 249 -6.64 -18.94 12.34
C VAL A 249 -7.58 -18.42 13.42
N THR A 250 -7.54 -19.05 14.59
CA THR A 250 -8.27 -18.59 15.78
C THR A 250 -7.30 -17.99 16.78
N VAL A 251 -7.57 -16.76 17.17
CA VAL A 251 -6.83 -16.01 18.21
C VAL A 251 -7.59 -16.16 19.51
N PRO A 252 -6.99 -16.78 20.53
CA PRO A 252 -7.66 -16.96 21.81
C PRO A 252 -7.84 -15.65 22.57
N ALA A 253 -8.89 -15.54 23.36
CA ALA A 253 -9.16 -14.40 24.22
C ALA A 253 -7.96 -14.05 25.11
N ASN A 254 -7.56 -12.79 25.12
CA ASN A 254 -6.37 -12.25 25.82
C ASN A 254 -5.04 -12.96 25.46
N GLY A 255 -4.98 -13.59 24.30
CA GLY A 255 -3.84 -14.35 23.83
C GLY A 255 -3.32 -13.91 22.47
N HIS A 256 -2.60 -14.81 21.83
CA HIS A 256 -2.12 -14.62 20.46
C HIS A 256 -2.09 -15.96 19.72
N ALA A 257 -2.01 -15.86 18.41
CA ALA A 257 -1.81 -17.00 17.52
C ALA A 257 -0.70 -16.66 16.51
N THR A 258 0.27 -17.57 16.38
CA THR A 258 1.34 -17.46 15.38
C THR A 258 0.88 -18.08 14.06
N VAL A 259 1.05 -17.36 12.97
CA VAL A 259 0.80 -17.85 11.60
C VAL A 259 2.12 -17.90 10.86
N THR A 260 2.43 -19.04 10.25
CA THR A 260 3.52 -19.18 9.30
C THR A 260 2.96 -19.20 7.89
N VAL A 261 3.44 -18.33 7.03
CA VAL A 261 3.07 -18.26 5.62
C VAL A 261 4.19 -18.87 4.79
N ASN A 262 3.85 -19.86 3.96
CA ASN A 262 4.78 -20.45 3.02
C ASN A 262 4.29 -20.14 1.59
N ILE A 263 5.18 -19.64 0.75
CA ILE A 263 4.92 -19.19 -0.61
C ILE A 263 5.79 -20.01 -1.54
N ALA A 264 5.21 -20.56 -2.59
CA ALA A 264 5.96 -21.24 -3.65
C ALA A 264 5.43 -20.81 -5.02
N LEU A 265 6.26 -20.09 -5.79
CA LEU A 265 5.94 -19.73 -7.17
C LEU A 265 5.80 -20.99 -8.02
N THR A 266 4.84 -21.00 -8.94
CA THR A 266 4.69 -22.12 -9.88
C THR A 266 5.87 -22.20 -10.85
N ALA A 267 6.10 -23.36 -11.45
CA ALA A 267 7.16 -23.54 -12.44
C ALA A 267 6.97 -22.61 -13.64
N GLU A 268 5.73 -22.44 -14.10
CA GLU A 268 5.36 -21.53 -15.18
C GLU A 268 5.66 -20.09 -14.82
N GLN A 269 5.36 -19.68 -13.58
CA GLN A 269 5.61 -18.32 -13.12
C GLN A 269 7.11 -18.03 -13.03
N LYS A 270 7.91 -18.96 -12.51
CA LYS A 270 9.38 -18.84 -12.48
C LYS A 270 9.97 -18.71 -13.89
N ALA A 271 9.52 -19.55 -14.81
CA ALA A 271 9.95 -19.48 -16.21
C ALA A 271 9.56 -18.15 -16.89
N ALA A 272 8.40 -17.60 -16.56
CA ALA A 272 7.96 -16.30 -17.06
C ALA A 272 8.84 -15.17 -16.51
N LEU A 273 9.14 -15.17 -15.21
CA LEU A 273 10.03 -14.18 -14.59
C LEU A 273 11.44 -14.22 -15.21
N ASP A 274 12.03 -15.40 -15.38
CA ASP A 274 13.35 -15.57 -16.01
C ASP A 274 13.38 -15.07 -17.45
N ARG A 275 12.32 -15.31 -18.22
CA ARG A 275 12.21 -14.87 -19.61
C ARG A 275 12.01 -13.36 -19.72
N ASP A 276 11.17 -12.79 -18.86
CA ASP A 276 10.65 -11.45 -19.04
C ASP A 276 11.43 -10.38 -18.29
N TYR A 277 12.13 -10.73 -17.20
CA TYR A 277 12.84 -9.79 -16.33
C TYR A 277 14.35 -10.08 -16.30
N SER A 278 15.06 -9.61 -17.33
CA SER A 278 16.51 -9.86 -17.47
C SER A 278 17.37 -9.14 -16.40
N VAL A 279 16.83 -8.10 -15.76
CA VAL A 279 17.51 -7.31 -14.71
C VAL A 279 16.97 -7.59 -13.30
N GLY A 280 16.09 -8.60 -13.16
CA GLY A 280 15.41 -8.97 -11.93
C GLY A 280 14.02 -8.41 -11.80
N ALA A 281 13.26 -8.99 -10.90
CA ALA A 281 11.92 -8.59 -10.55
C ALA A 281 11.76 -8.51 -9.03
N TYR A 282 10.84 -7.70 -8.56
CA TYR A 282 10.40 -7.75 -7.17
C TYR A 282 9.19 -8.69 -7.06
N LEU A 283 9.24 -9.60 -6.09
CA LEU A 283 8.05 -10.28 -5.61
C LEU A 283 7.41 -9.34 -4.57
N GLU A 284 6.25 -8.85 -4.88
CA GLU A 284 5.47 -7.97 -4.01
C GLU A 284 4.14 -8.63 -3.64
N GLY A 285 3.51 -8.18 -2.56
CA GLY A 285 2.18 -8.67 -2.25
C GLY A 285 1.67 -8.31 -0.87
N TYR A 286 0.50 -8.84 -0.61
CA TYR A 286 -0.21 -8.70 0.66
C TYR A 286 -0.69 -10.06 1.16
N VAL A 287 -0.63 -10.24 2.47
CA VAL A 287 -1.37 -11.29 3.17
C VAL A 287 -2.49 -10.61 3.95
N PHE A 288 -3.68 -11.16 3.91
CA PHE A 288 -4.86 -10.64 4.57
C PHE A 288 -5.34 -11.61 5.64
N ALA A 289 -5.76 -11.09 6.78
CA ALA A 289 -6.53 -11.82 7.77
C ALA A 289 -7.87 -11.09 7.93
N GLN A 290 -8.93 -11.68 7.43
CA GLN A 290 -10.27 -11.12 7.49
C GLN A 290 -11.03 -11.78 8.64
N GLU A 291 -11.52 -10.97 9.57
CA GLU A 291 -12.30 -11.45 10.68
C GLU A 291 -13.63 -12.06 10.22
N ARG A 292 -13.96 -13.23 10.76
CA ARG A 292 -15.28 -13.84 10.60
C ARG A 292 -16.27 -13.20 11.55
N THR A 293 -16.93 -12.14 11.10
CA THR A 293 -18.05 -11.56 11.86
C THR A 293 -19.35 -12.21 11.46
N SER A 294 -20.27 -12.35 12.42
CA SER A 294 -21.64 -12.80 12.18
C SER A 294 -22.54 -11.72 11.59
N ALA A 295 -22.04 -10.51 11.35
CA ALA A 295 -22.75 -9.37 10.80
C ALA A 295 -21.93 -8.71 9.69
N GLU A 296 -22.60 -8.18 8.67
CA GLU A 296 -22.02 -7.45 7.54
C GLU A 296 -21.27 -6.18 8.01
N GLY A 297 -20.03 -6.31 8.39
CA GLY A 297 -19.16 -5.22 8.75
C GLY A 297 -17.71 -5.69 8.59
N VAL A 298 -17.02 -5.18 7.58
CA VAL A 298 -15.67 -5.58 7.25
C VAL A 298 -14.69 -4.94 8.23
N SER A 299 -14.31 -5.65 9.27
CA SER A 299 -13.04 -5.42 9.95
C SER A 299 -12.06 -6.47 9.44
N GLY A 300 -11.17 -6.08 8.54
CA GLY A 300 -10.11 -6.93 8.00
C GLY A 300 -8.76 -6.32 8.32
N LEU A 301 -7.82 -7.14 8.79
CA LEU A 301 -6.43 -6.74 8.88
C LEU A 301 -5.78 -7.02 7.53
N SER A 302 -5.30 -5.97 6.87
CA SER A 302 -4.41 -6.11 5.73
C SER A 302 -3.00 -6.33 6.26
N LEU A 303 -2.50 -7.54 6.08
CA LEU A 303 -1.25 -7.99 6.65
C LEU A 303 -0.15 -7.98 5.62
N ILE A 304 0.93 -7.28 5.93
CA ILE A 304 2.26 -7.54 5.41
C ILE A 304 2.42 -7.29 3.92
N HIS A 305 3.01 -6.18 3.59
CA HIS A 305 3.60 -5.99 2.29
C HIS A 305 4.98 -6.66 2.22
N ILE A 306 5.21 -7.37 1.13
CA ILE A 306 6.37 -8.19 0.88
C ILE A 306 7.10 -7.59 -0.31
N SER A 307 8.42 -7.44 -0.22
CA SER A 307 9.24 -7.07 -1.36
C SER A 307 10.55 -7.84 -1.36
N GLU A 308 10.89 -8.39 -2.50
CA GLU A 308 12.13 -9.13 -2.75
C GLU A 308 12.72 -8.73 -4.09
N PRO A 309 13.97 -8.26 -4.17
CA PRO A 309 14.67 -8.19 -5.44
C PRO A 309 15.19 -9.58 -5.82
N THR A 310 14.65 -10.16 -6.86
CA THR A 310 15.32 -11.27 -7.53
C THR A 310 16.32 -10.69 -8.53
N ARG A 311 17.61 -10.76 -8.26
CA ARG A 311 18.60 -10.35 -9.24
C ARG A 311 18.71 -11.39 -10.37
N PRO A 312 18.80 -10.96 -11.63
CA PRO A 312 19.39 -11.78 -12.67
C PRO A 312 20.91 -11.73 -12.54
N TYR A 313 21.54 -12.73 -13.04
CA TYR A 313 22.99 -12.81 -13.19
C TYR A 313 23.52 -11.80 -14.19
#